data_0d693b54ccfa2f101f438e646941af80
#
_entry.id   0d693b54ccfa2f101f438e646941af80
#
_cell.length_a   1.000
_cell.length_b   1.000
_cell.length_c   1.000
_cell.angle_alpha   90.00
_cell.angle_beta   90.00
_cell.angle_gamma   90.00
#
_symmetry.space_group_name_H-M   'P 1'
#
loop_
_entity.id
_entity.type
_entity.pdbx_description
1 polymer ?
#
loop_
_entity_poly.entity_id
_entity_poly.type
_entity_poly.pdbx_seq_one_letter_code
_entity_poly.pdbx_strand_id
1 'polypeptide(L)'
;MQTRAKPLGIEIIIDAPENLKADEVFGAIFQYPGTYGYVRDFTDAMAALHAVKAIGIVCADPLALTLLKEPGAMDADIAVGSTQRFGVPVGYGGPHAAYMASKDAFKRSMPGRIVGVSIDAKGNKAYRLALQTREQHIRREKATSNVCTAQALLAVMASFYAVFHGPEGLKAIAQRIHRKTVRLAKGLEEAGFKIE
;
A
#
# COMPACT_ATOMS: atom_id res chain seq x y z
N MET A 1 14.64 3.36 -2.27
CA MET A 1 14.70 2.25 -3.26
C MET A 1 16.10 2.10 -3.83
N GLN A 2 16.72 3.13 -4.37
CA GLN A 2 18.06 3.08 -5.01
C GLN A 2 19.12 2.37 -4.16
N THR A 3 19.23 2.69 -2.85
CA THR A 3 20.19 2.05 -1.94
C THR A 3 20.02 0.52 -1.85
N ARG A 4 18.79 0.02 -1.98
CA ARG A 4 18.49 -1.42 -1.94
C ARG A 4 18.60 -2.09 -3.32
N ALA A 5 18.38 -1.35 -4.38
CA ALA A 5 18.48 -1.84 -5.77
C ALA A 5 19.94 -2.05 -6.19
N LYS A 6 20.81 -1.11 -5.81
CA LYS A 6 22.23 -1.09 -6.20
C LYS A 6 22.99 -2.41 -5.94
N PRO A 7 22.89 -3.04 -4.75
CA PRO A 7 23.59 -4.31 -4.50
C PRO A 7 23.07 -5.50 -5.33
N LEU A 8 21.85 -5.36 -5.87
CA LEU A 8 21.21 -6.39 -6.70
C LEU A 8 21.42 -6.15 -8.20
N GLY A 9 22.17 -5.09 -8.57
CA GLY A 9 22.35 -4.71 -9.97
C GLY A 9 21.08 -4.22 -10.66
N ILE A 10 20.08 -3.77 -9.88
CA ILE A 10 18.81 -3.26 -10.42
C ILE A 10 18.96 -1.76 -10.69
N GLU A 11 18.70 -1.36 -11.92
CA GLU A 11 18.61 0.03 -12.32
C GLU A 11 17.24 0.60 -11.92
N ILE A 12 17.24 1.83 -11.39
CA ILE A 12 16.03 2.57 -11.02
C ILE A 12 15.91 3.79 -11.92
N ILE A 13 14.90 3.79 -12.76
CA ILE A 13 14.49 4.93 -13.57
C ILE A 13 13.43 5.70 -12.81
N ILE A 14 13.60 7.01 -12.64
CA ILE A 14 12.62 7.90 -12.02
C ILE A 14 12.13 8.87 -13.07
N ASP A 15 10.87 8.77 -13.42
CA ASP A 15 10.26 9.59 -14.47
C ASP A 15 8.77 9.82 -14.19
N ALA A 16 8.13 10.67 -15.00
CA ALA A 16 6.70 10.85 -15.00
C ALA A 16 6.00 9.59 -15.54
N PRO A 17 4.82 9.21 -15.00
CA PRO A 17 4.10 8.02 -15.44
C PRO A 17 3.79 7.99 -16.94
N GLU A 18 3.64 9.15 -17.55
CA GLU A 18 3.36 9.33 -18.97
C GLU A 18 4.54 8.89 -19.88
N ASN A 19 5.74 8.86 -19.32
CA ASN A 19 6.96 8.45 -20.03
C ASN A 19 7.29 6.96 -19.86
N LEU A 20 6.36 6.17 -19.29
CA LEU A 20 6.57 4.76 -19.05
C LEU A 20 6.84 4.02 -20.37
N LYS A 21 8.02 3.39 -20.47
CA LYS A 21 8.37 2.43 -21.50
C LYS A 21 8.31 1.04 -20.91
N ALA A 22 7.18 0.38 -21.10
CA ALA A 22 6.91 -0.89 -20.45
C ALA A 22 7.89 -2.00 -20.89
N ASP A 23 8.38 -1.96 -22.12
CA ASP A 23 9.34 -2.91 -22.70
C ASP A 23 10.78 -2.77 -22.16
N GLU A 24 11.09 -1.65 -21.51
CA GLU A 24 12.41 -1.41 -20.92
C GLU A 24 12.48 -1.78 -19.41
N VAL A 25 11.37 -2.20 -18.80
CA VAL A 25 11.30 -2.44 -17.36
C VAL A 25 10.71 -3.82 -17.02
N PHE A 26 11.13 -4.41 -15.91
CA PHE A 26 10.49 -5.61 -15.37
C PHE A 26 9.37 -5.29 -14.37
N GLY A 27 9.19 -4.03 -14.00
CA GLY A 27 8.12 -3.56 -13.13
C GLY A 27 8.15 -2.06 -12.94
N ALA A 28 7.00 -1.49 -12.59
CA ALA A 28 6.84 -0.06 -12.30
C ALA A 28 6.11 0.14 -10.99
N ILE A 29 6.44 1.24 -10.29
CA ILE A 29 5.84 1.63 -9.03
C ILE A 29 5.24 3.03 -9.19
N PHE A 30 3.95 3.15 -8.93
CA PHE A 30 3.19 4.39 -9.04
C PHE A 30 2.75 4.88 -7.67
N GLN A 31 2.88 6.17 -7.40
CA GLN A 31 2.32 6.81 -6.21
C GLN A 31 0.88 7.27 -6.47
N TYR A 32 -0.05 6.95 -5.55
CA TYR A 32 -1.47 7.25 -5.71
C TYR A 32 -2.14 7.65 -4.37
N PRO A 33 -2.67 8.86 -4.23
CA PRO A 33 -2.44 10.02 -5.11
C PRO A 33 -0.97 10.39 -5.26
N GLY A 34 -0.62 11.13 -6.30
CA GLY A 34 0.74 11.63 -6.54
C GLY A 34 1.16 12.71 -5.54
N THR A 35 2.44 13.08 -5.57
CA THR A 35 3.06 14.05 -4.63
C THR A 35 2.34 15.40 -4.59
N TYR A 36 1.87 15.87 -5.73
CA TYR A 36 1.13 17.14 -5.86
C TYR A 36 -0.40 16.94 -5.85
N GLY A 37 -0.88 15.81 -5.33
CA GLY A 37 -2.31 15.51 -5.23
C GLY A 37 -2.97 15.03 -6.54
N TYR A 38 -2.21 14.78 -7.60
CA TYR A 38 -2.75 14.24 -8.83
C TYR A 38 -3.38 12.88 -8.62
N VAL A 39 -4.60 12.71 -9.13
CA VAL A 39 -5.31 11.44 -9.16
C VAL A 39 -5.30 10.93 -10.61
N ARG A 40 -4.53 9.87 -10.86
CA ARG A 40 -4.40 9.25 -12.19
C ARG A 40 -5.00 7.86 -12.20
N ASP A 41 -5.65 7.50 -13.28
CA ASP A 41 -6.02 6.10 -13.54
C ASP A 41 -4.83 5.41 -14.23
N PHE A 42 -4.31 4.35 -13.62
CA PHE A 42 -3.18 3.60 -14.13
C PHE A 42 -3.58 2.33 -14.90
N THR A 43 -4.85 2.16 -15.26
CA THR A 43 -5.36 0.97 -15.94
C THR A 43 -4.58 0.69 -17.24
N ASP A 44 -4.35 1.70 -18.07
CA ASP A 44 -3.61 1.54 -19.34
C ASP A 44 -2.13 1.22 -19.09
N ALA A 45 -1.52 1.83 -18.07
CA ALA A 45 -0.14 1.53 -17.68
C ALA A 45 -0.01 0.07 -17.19
N MET A 46 -0.97 -0.43 -16.41
CA MET A 46 -1.00 -1.84 -16.00
C MET A 46 -1.13 -2.77 -17.18
N ALA A 47 -2.03 -2.47 -18.13
CA ALA A 47 -2.19 -3.26 -19.35
C ALA A 47 -0.89 -3.31 -20.18
N ALA A 48 -0.20 -2.18 -20.33
CA ALA A 48 1.07 -2.12 -21.04
C ALA A 48 2.17 -2.95 -20.34
N LEU A 49 2.28 -2.88 -19.01
CA LEU A 49 3.21 -3.67 -18.22
C LEU A 49 2.93 -5.18 -18.36
N HIS A 50 1.66 -5.58 -18.25
CA HIS A 50 1.27 -6.98 -18.34
C HIS A 50 1.51 -7.56 -19.74
N ALA A 51 1.37 -6.77 -20.79
CA ALA A 51 1.66 -7.20 -22.17
C ALA A 51 3.11 -7.70 -22.32
N VAL A 52 4.04 -7.14 -21.56
CA VAL A 52 5.47 -7.53 -21.53
C VAL A 52 5.84 -8.38 -20.31
N LYS A 53 4.86 -8.83 -19.51
CA LYS A 53 5.03 -9.59 -18.27
C LYS A 53 5.79 -8.84 -17.16
N ALA A 54 5.77 -7.52 -17.20
CA ALA A 54 6.26 -6.67 -16.12
C ALA A 54 5.20 -6.51 -15.02
N ILE A 55 5.64 -6.18 -13.80
CA ILE A 55 4.78 -6.08 -12.60
C ILE A 55 4.39 -4.62 -12.35
N GLY A 56 3.09 -4.37 -12.13
CA GLY A 56 2.56 -3.07 -11.73
C GLY A 56 2.29 -2.96 -10.25
N ILE A 57 2.92 -2.00 -9.56
CA ILE A 57 2.79 -1.77 -8.12
C ILE A 57 2.24 -0.38 -7.88
N VAL A 58 1.25 -0.26 -6.99
CA VAL A 58 0.69 1.05 -6.59
C VAL A 58 0.96 1.30 -5.10
N CYS A 59 1.61 2.41 -4.80
CA CYS A 59 1.72 2.94 -3.45
C CYS A 59 0.50 3.82 -3.17
N ALA A 60 -0.45 3.35 -2.36
CA ALA A 60 -1.72 4.03 -2.15
C ALA A 60 -2.00 4.33 -0.68
N ASP A 61 -2.70 5.45 -0.46
CA ASP A 61 -3.22 5.81 0.85
C ASP A 61 -4.60 5.17 1.07
N PRO A 62 -4.75 4.24 2.04
CA PRO A 62 -5.99 3.51 2.23
C PRO A 62 -7.18 4.41 2.63
N LEU A 63 -6.96 5.57 3.27
CA LEU A 63 -8.04 6.49 3.56
C LEU A 63 -8.52 7.23 2.30
N ALA A 64 -7.60 7.59 1.40
CA ALA A 64 -7.96 8.17 0.10
C ALA A 64 -8.72 7.17 -0.78
N LEU A 65 -8.40 5.87 -0.70
CA LEU A 65 -9.10 4.81 -1.43
C LEU A 65 -10.57 4.64 -1.04
N THR A 66 -11.02 5.23 0.06
CA THR A 66 -12.46 5.28 0.38
C THR A 66 -13.25 6.21 -0.56
N LEU A 67 -12.56 7.06 -1.32
CA LEU A 67 -13.12 8.02 -2.28
C LEU A 67 -12.65 7.80 -3.72
N LEU A 68 -11.57 7.05 -3.91
CA LEU A 68 -10.90 6.88 -5.19
C LEU A 68 -11.00 5.42 -5.67
N LYS A 69 -10.79 5.22 -6.97
CA LYS A 69 -10.71 3.88 -7.56
C LYS A 69 -9.56 3.10 -6.92
N GLU A 70 -9.85 1.90 -6.45
CA GLU A 70 -8.84 1.05 -5.81
C GLU A 70 -7.84 0.47 -6.82
N PRO A 71 -6.59 0.21 -6.39
CA PRO A 71 -5.55 -0.35 -7.27
C PRO A 71 -5.93 -1.68 -7.91
N GLY A 72 -6.72 -2.51 -7.22
CA GLY A 72 -7.20 -3.78 -7.77
C GLY A 72 -8.11 -3.60 -8.99
N ALA A 73 -8.95 -2.56 -9.02
CA ALA A 73 -9.79 -2.22 -10.17
C ALA A 73 -9.01 -1.61 -11.34
N MET A 74 -7.78 -1.15 -11.10
CA MET A 74 -6.83 -0.75 -12.13
C MET A 74 -5.96 -1.93 -12.62
N ASP A 75 -6.22 -3.13 -12.11
CA ASP A 75 -5.44 -4.36 -12.36
C ASP A 75 -4.01 -4.33 -11.82
N ALA A 76 -3.71 -3.55 -10.78
CA ALA A 76 -2.41 -3.58 -10.11
C ALA A 76 -2.11 -4.97 -9.54
N ASP A 77 -0.85 -5.40 -9.63
CA ASP A 77 -0.41 -6.69 -9.11
C ASP A 77 -0.19 -6.65 -7.59
N ILE A 78 0.32 -5.52 -7.12
CA ILE A 78 0.63 -5.29 -5.70
C ILE A 78 0.21 -3.87 -5.34
N ALA A 79 -0.42 -3.72 -4.18
CA ALA A 79 -0.66 -2.43 -3.56
C ALA A 79 -0.02 -2.38 -2.18
N VAL A 80 0.67 -1.29 -1.86
CA VAL A 80 1.32 -1.06 -0.57
C VAL A 80 1.02 0.34 -0.06
N GLY A 81 1.07 0.53 1.25
CA GLY A 81 0.89 1.87 1.82
C GLY A 81 0.97 1.88 3.34
N SER A 82 0.90 3.07 3.89
CA SER A 82 0.87 3.30 5.34
C SER A 82 -0.57 3.31 5.85
N THR A 83 -0.81 2.70 7.00
CA THR A 83 -2.10 2.76 7.72
C THR A 83 -2.15 3.86 8.76
N GLN A 84 -1.17 4.76 8.81
CA GLN A 84 -1.09 5.82 9.83
C GLN A 84 -2.35 6.69 9.88
N ARG A 85 -2.99 6.96 8.73
CA ARG A 85 -4.22 7.76 8.65
C ARG A 85 -5.46 7.05 9.21
N PHE A 86 -5.31 5.80 9.65
CA PHE A 86 -6.32 5.07 10.40
C PHE A 86 -6.09 5.25 11.91
N GLY A 87 -6.13 6.50 12.37
CA GLY A 87 -6.16 6.87 13.78
C GLY A 87 -4.82 6.77 14.53
N VAL A 88 -3.71 6.52 13.85
CA VAL A 88 -2.39 6.47 14.50
C VAL A 88 -1.80 7.88 14.56
N PRO A 89 -1.53 8.43 15.77
CA PRO A 89 -0.95 9.77 15.91
C PRO A 89 0.47 9.82 15.35
N VAL A 90 0.87 10.99 14.85
CA VAL A 90 2.23 11.21 14.33
C VAL A 90 3.28 10.99 15.40
N GLY A 91 3.05 11.45 16.65
CA GLY A 91 3.97 11.28 17.77
C GLY A 91 5.40 11.74 17.44
N TYR A 92 6.39 11.14 18.11
CA TYR A 92 7.80 11.37 17.82
C TYR A 92 8.28 10.45 16.70
N GLY A 93 8.38 10.99 15.47
CA GLY A 93 8.88 10.28 14.31
C GLY A 93 7.84 9.50 13.50
N GLY A 94 6.56 9.63 13.80
CA GLY A 94 5.47 9.09 12.98
C GLY A 94 5.44 7.56 12.86
N PRO A 95 5.53 6.78 13.97
CA PRO A 95 5.48 5.34 13.88
C PRO A 95 4.13 4.90 13.30
N HIS A 96 4.15 3.90 12.43
CA HIS A 96 2.93 3.39 11.78
C HIS A 96 3.08 1.92 11.40
N ALA A 97 1.97 1.26 11.15
CA ALA A 97 1.93 0.01 10.41
C ALA A 97 1.73 0.30 8.92
N ALA A 98 2.04 -0.68 8.10
CA ALA A 98 1.81 -0.64 6.66
C ALA A 98 0.85 -1.77 6.25
N TYR A 99 0.31 -1.69 5.04
CA TYR A 99 -0.40 -2.78 4.42
C TYR A 99 0.28 -3.21 3.13
N MET A 100 0.05 -4.45 2.77
CA MET A 100 0.40 -5.00 1.47
C MET A 100 -0.74 -5.89 1.01
N ALA A 101 -1.24 -5.63 -0.18
CA ALA A 101 -2.18 -6.46 -0.90
C ALA A 101 -1.55 -6.93 -2.21
N SER A 102 -1.82 -8.16 -2.65
CA SER A 102 -1.29 -8.67 -3.91
C SER A 102 -2.27 -9.61 -4.58
N LYS A 103 -2.14 -9.77 -5.89
CA LYS A 103 -2.80 -10.87 -6.61
C LYS A 103 -2.36 -12.21 -6.04
N ASP A 104 -3.22 -13.22 -6.17
CA ASP A 104 -2.98 -14.57 -5.62
C ASP A 104 -1.68 -15.22 -6.12
N ALA A 105 -1.28 -14.89 -7.35
CA ALA A 105 -0.03 -15.37 -7.94
C ALA A 105 1.22 -15.06 -7.10
N PHE A 106 1.22 -13.95 -6.35
CA PHE A 106 2.36 -13.50 -5.54
C PHE A 106 2.32 -13.92 -4.08
N LYS A 107 1.27 -14.61 -3.62
CA LYS A 107 1.09 -15.00 -2.21
C LYS A 107 2.27 -15.75 -1.60
N ARG A 108 2.98 -16.54 -2.39
CA ARG A 108 4.16 -17.30 -1.93
C ARG A 108 5.42 -16.45 -1.78
N SER A 109 5.47 -15.30 -2.45
CA SER A 109 6.58 -14.35 -2.42
C SER A 109 6.35 -13.19 -1.44
N MET A 110 5.15 -13.08 -0.86
CA MET A 110 4.86 -12.04 0.13
C MET A 110 5.77 -12.16 1.35
N PRO A 111 6.27 -11.04 1.89
CA PRO A 111 7.01 -11.04 3.14
C PRO A 111 6.10 -11.37 4.34
N GLY A 112 6.70 -11.82 5.44
CA GLY A 112 5.99 -12.05 6.69
C GLY A 112 5.22 -13.36 6.74
N ARG A 113 4.29 -13.41 7.69
CA ARG A 113 3.43 -14.55 7.96
C ARG A 113 2.03 -14.29 7.42
N ILE A 114 1.43 -15.31 6.82
CA ILE A 114 0.03 -15.27 6.41
C ILE A 114 -0.75 -16.16 7.36
N VAL A 115 -1.78 -15.59 7.98
CA VAL A 115 -2.70 -16.31 8.87
C VAL A 115 -3.98 -16.59 8.09
N GLY A 116 -4.35 -17.87 8.02
CA GLY A 116 -5.59 -18.32 7.39
C GLY A 116 -6.66 -18.67 8.42
N VAL A 117 -7.91 -18.55 8.02
CA VAL A 117 -9.04 -19.06 8.79
C VAL A 117 -9.18 -20.54 8.52
N SER A 118 -9.36 -21.33 9.58
CA SER A 118 -9.55 -22.78 9.57
C SER A 118 -10.64 -23.15 10.57
N ILE A 119 -10.77 -24.43 10.85
CA ILE A 119 -11.63 -24.98 11.90
C ILE A 119 -10.79 -25.84 12.84
N ASP A 120 -11.14 -25.84 14.12
CA ASP A 120 -10.54 -26.74 15.13
C ASP A 120 -11.21 -28.14 15.07
N ALA A 121 -10.73 -29.07 15.91
CA ALA A 121 -11.27 -30.43 16.00
C ALA A 121 -12.74 -30.48 16.47
N LYS A 122 -13.27 -29.39 17.02
CA LYS A 122 -14.65 -29.27 17.47
C LYS A 122 -15.56 -28.52 16.47
N GLY A 123 -15.01 -28.12 15.30
CA GLY A 123 -15.72 -27.39 14.29
C GLY A 123 -15.81 -25.88 14.50
N ASN A 124 -15.14 -25.31 15.52
CA ASN A 124 -15.12 -23.86 15.73
C ASN A 124 -14.11 -23.18 14.83
N LYS A 125 -14.33 -21.89 14.54
CA LYS A 125 -13.34 -21.06 13.81
C LYS A 125 -12.02 -21.03 14.55
N ALA A 126 -10.96 -21.30 13.83
CA ALA A 126 -9.59 -21.25 14.33
C ALA A 126 -8.68 -20.55 13.33
N TYR A 127 -7.55 -20.04 13.81
CA TYR A 127 -6.54 -19.42 12.98
C TYR A 127 -5.29 -20.28 12.93
N ARG A 128 -4.68 -20.35 11.77
CA ARG A 128 -3.42 -21.07 11.59
C ARG A 128 -2.52 -20.34 10.60
N LEU A 129 -1.22 -20.57 10.72
CA LEU A 129 -0.30 -20.13 9.69
C LEU A 129 -0.63 -20.83 8.37
N ALA A 130 -0.87 -20.05 7.34
CA ALA A 130 -1.12 -20.54 5.99
C ALA A 130 0.19 -20.52 5.19
N LEU A 131 0.23 -21.34 4.14
CA LEU A 131 1.41 -21.57 3.32
C LEU A 131 2.59 -22.15 4.11
N GLN A 132 3.80 -22.08 3.55
CA GLN A 132 4.99 -22.63 4.19
C GLN A 132 5.61 -21.67 5.20
N THR A 133 6.41 -22.22 6.12
CA THR A 133 7.24 -21.45 7.04
C THR A 133 8.21 -20.54 6.29
N ARG A 134 8.38 -19.31 6.78
CA ARG A 134 9.20 -18.27 6.15
C ARG A 134 10.20 -17.64 7.12
N GLU A 135 10.15 -18.05 8.37
CA GLU A 135 10.94 -17.51 9.47
C GLU A 135 12.42 -17.80 9.30
N GLN A 136 13.26 -16.82 9.64
CA GLN A 136 14.70 -16.89 9.53
C GLN A 136 15.30 -18.01 10.42
N HIS A 137 14.77 -18.23 11.61
CA HIS A 137 15.24 -19.28 12.51
C HIS A 137 14.96 -20.69 12.00
N ILE A 138 14.04 -20.85 11.04
CA ILE A 138 13.72 -22.13 10.40
C ILE A 138 14.40 -22.25 9.04
N ARG A 139 14.25 -21.22 8.20
CA ARG A 139 14.69 -21.24 6.79
C ARG A 139 16.09 -20.68 6.59
N ARG A 140 16.69 -20.07 7.61
CA ARG A 140 18.03 -19.47 7.58
C ARG A 140 18.17 -18.49 6.40
N GLU A 141 19.19 -18.69 5.56
CA GLU A 141 19.44 -17.87 4.35
C GLU A 141 18.32 -17.93 3.29
N LYS A 142 17.47 -18.93 3.36
CA LYS A 142 16.31 -19.12 2.46
C LYS A 142 15.04 -18.45 2.98
N ALA A 143 15.10 -17.73 4.09
CA ALA A 143 13.94 -17.00 4.61
C ALA A 143 13.55 -15.85 3.67
N THR A 144 12.26 -15.71 3.40
CA THR A 144 11.75 -14.63 2.52
C THR A 144 11.78 -13.29 3.21
N SER A 145 11.62 -13.24 4.53
CA SER A 145 11.67 -12.00 5.30
C SER A 145 11.80 -12.24 6.79
N ASN A 146 12.28 -11.21 7.49
CA ASN A 146 12.19 -11.05 8.92
C ASN A 146 11.25 -9.91 9.22
N VAL A 147 10.15 -10.16 9.93
CA VAL A 147 9.18 -9.13 10.32
C VAL A 147 9.42 -8.75 11.78
N CYS A 148 9.70 -7.48 12.03
CA CYS A 148 9.76 -6.95 13.37
C CYS A 148 8.33 -6.80 13.95
N THR A 149 8.17 -7.06 15.26
CA THR A 149 6.89 -6.94 15.96
C THR A 149 6.56 -5.53 16.44
N ALA A 150 7.45 -4.55 16.23
CA ALA A 150 7.25 -3.17 16.67
C ALA A 150 5.95 -2.55 16.15
N GLN A 151 5.52 -2.89 14.94
CA GLN A 151 4.30 -2.38 14.32
C GLN A 151 3.02 -3.12 14.71
N ALA A 152 3.09 -4.18 15.51
CA ALA A 152 1.91 -5.00 15.82
C ALA A 152 0.81 -4.20 16.50
N LEU A 153 1.14 -3.41 17.55
CA LEU A 153 0.17 -2.55 18.23
C LEU A 153 -0.43 -1.51 17.28
N LEU A 154 0.38 -0.89 16.44
CA LEU A 154 -0.07 0.11 15.47
C LEU A 154 -1.02 -0.49 14.42
N ALA A 155 -0.76 -1.73 13.99
CA ALA A 155 -1.67 -2.46 13.12
C ALA A 155 -3.01 -2.78 13.80
N VAL A 156 -2.97 -3.16 15.08
CA VAL A 156 -4.17 -3.37 15.90
C VAL A 156 -4.96 -2.07 16.03
N MET A 157 -4.31 -0.95 16.36
CA MET A 157 -4.95 0.37 16.44
C MET A 157 -5.64 0.75 15.13
N ALA A 158 -4.95 0.61 14.00
CA ALA A 158 -5.51 0.89 12.67
C ALA A 158 -6.72 0.00 12.34
N SER A 159 -6.66 -1.29 12.72
CA SER A 159 -7.77 -2.22 12.54
C SER A 159 -8.98 -1.83 13.38
N PHE A 160 -8.79 -1.52 14.65
CA PHE A 160 -9.88 -1.07 15.52
C PHE A 160 -10.48 0.26 15.08
N TYR A 161 -9.66 1.19 14.59
CA TYR A 161 -10.15 2.44 14.02
C TYR A 161 -11.10 2.17 12.83
N ALA A 162 -10.67 1.28 11.92
CA ALA A 162 -11.49 0.92 10.78
C ALA A 162 -12.80 0.22 11.19
N VAL A 163 -12.74 -0.70 12.14
CA VAL A 163 -13.93 -1.40 12.67
C VAL A 163 -14.87 -0.43 13.38
N PHE A 164 -14.34 0.47 14.20
CA PHE A 164 -15.13 1.46 14.96
C PHE A 164 -15.91 2.41 14.06
N HIS A 165 -15.25 2.94 13.02
CA HIS A 165 -15.89 3.90 12.12
C HIS A 165 -16.72 3.24 11.02
N GLY A 166 -16.41 2.01 10.65
CA GLY A 166 -17.03 1.31 9.54
C GLY A 166 -16.81 2.00 8.18
N PRO A 167 -17.33 1.45 7.09
CA PRO A 167 -17.10 1.99 5.75
C PRO A 167 -17.63 3.41 5.57
N GLU A 168 -18.82 3.69 6.04
CA GLU A 168 -19.43 5.01 5.92
C GLU A 168 -18.71 6.07 6.79
N GLY A 169 -18.26 5.70 7.98
CA GLY A 169 -17.49 6.58 8.86
C GLY A 169 -16.13 6.94 8.26
N LEU A 170 -15.41 5.97 7.70
CA LEU A 170 -14.12 6.20 7.02
C LEU A 170 -14.31 7.13 5.81
N LYS A 171 -15.33 6.90 5.00
CA LYS A 171 -15.68 7.74 3.85
C LYS A 171 -16.01 9.18 4.29
N ALA A 172 -16.80 9.34 5.34
CA ALA A 172 -17.14 10.66 5.88
C ALA A 172 -15.91 11.40 6.40
N ILE A 173 -14.98 10.69 7.06
CA ILE A 173 -13.70 11.24 7.52
C ILE A 173 -12.87 11.72 6.33
N ALA A 174 -12.70 10.89 5.31
CA ALA A 174 -11.95 11.23 4.10
C ALA A 174 -12.53 12.46 3.39
N GLN A 175 -13.86 12.50 3.21
CA GLN A 175 -14.55 13.64 2.62
C GLN A 175 -14.37 14.93 3.44
N ARG A 176 -14.44 14.83 4.76
CA ARG A 176 -14.23 15.99 5.65
C ARG A 176 -12.82 16.54 5.52
N ILE A 177 -11.80 15.67 5.49
CA ILE A 177 -10.41 16.07 5.31
C ILE A 177 -10.23 16.75 3.95
N HIS A 178 -10.72 16.13 2.89
CA HIS A 178 -10.65 16.69 1.53
C HIS A 178 -11.28 18.08 1.44
N ARG A 179 -12.51 18.26 1.97
CA ARG A 179 -13.18 19.58 1.99
C ARG A 179 -12.38 20.64 2.74
N LYS A 180 -11.74 20.27 3.87
CA LYS A 180 -10.89 21.21 4.62
C LYS A 180 -9.64 21.58 3.85
N THR A 181 -9.01 20.62 3.17
CA THR A 181 -7.83 20.86 2.32
C THR A 181 -8.16 21.81 1.17
N VAL A 182 -9.27 21.57 0.46
CA VAL A 182 -9.71 22.46 -0.63
C VAL A 182 -10.00 23.88 -0.10
N ARG A 183 -10.65 23.99 1.07
CA ARG A 183 -10.91 25.30 1.68
C ARG A 183 -9.61 26.02 2.06
N LEU A 184 -8.63 25.31 2.59
CA LEU A 184 -7.33 25.87 2.92
C LEU A 184 -6.59 26.34 1.66
N ALA A 185 -6.56 25.51 0.60
CA ALA A 185 -5.94 25.88 -0.67
C ALA A 185 -6.53 27.18 -1.23
N LYS A 186 -7.86 27.27 -1.31
CA LYS A 186 -8.54 28.50 -1.75
C LYS A 186 -8.18 29.73 -0.92
N GLY A 187 -8.17 29.58 0.42
CA GLY A 187 -7.80 30.69 1.31
C GLY A 187 -6.34 31.14 1.14
N LEU A 188 -5.44 30.21 0.84
CA LEU A 188 -4.05 30.54 0.53
C LEU A 188 -3.92 31.24 -0.83
N GLU A 189 -4.63 30.79 -1.87
CA GLU A 189 -4.66 31.45 -3.18
C GLU A 189 -5.22 32.88 -3.06
N GLU A 190 -6.33 33.08 -2.32
CA GLU A 190 -6.90 34.39 -2.03
C GLU A 190 -5.92 35.29 -1.26
N ALA A 191 -5.05 34.72 -0.45
CA ALA A 191 -3.99 35.45 0.24
C ALA A 191 -2.72 35.68 -0.61
N GLY A 192 -2.73 35.28 -1.88
CA GLY A 192 -1.64 35.52 -2.84
C GLY A 192 -0.57 34.44 -2.88
N PHE A 193 -0.78 33.26 -2.24
CA PHE A 193 0.12 32.13 -2.35
C PHE A 193 -0.19 31.32 -3.61
N LYS A 194 0.87 30.87 -4.28
CA LYS A 194 0.73 29.92 -5.38
C LYS A 194 0.66 28.49 -4.82
N ILE A 195 -0.37 27.77 -5.20
CA ILE A 195 -0.51 26.33 -4.90
C ILE A 195 -0.07 25.53 -6.12
N GLU A 196 0.78 24.53 -5.90
CA GLU A 196 1.23 23.58 -6.94
C GLU A 196 0.34 22.34 -6.94
#